data_2548872cdbd7438489ea12b461310c02
#
_entry.id   2548872cdbd7438489ea12b461310c02
#
_cell.length_a   1.000
_cell.length_b   1.000
_cell.length_c   1.000
_cell.angle_alpha   90.00
_cell.angle_beta   90.00
_cell.angle_gamma   90.00
#
_symmetry.space_group_name_H-M   'P 1'
#
loop_
_entity.id
_entity.type
_entity.pdbx_description
1 polymer ?
#
loop_
_entity_poly.entity_id
_entity_poly.type
_entity_poly.pdbx_seq_one_letter_code
_entity_poly.pdbx_strand_id
1 'polypeptide(L)'
;MSGGQSELSRLLTAAETAAPVDAADVVAEDLRQRFEAARVSFLIVDLTGKAVARLSTAPATGGRQAERIPMSGSAYDEVIRTQRLYQEVTDQGHRVIMPVTNRGDAIGLLELLLPADPGEDVLAAVGEAAHALAYIVIANGRFTDLYTWGKRSRPPTLAAEIQYQLLPSSLSCEAAQFTLCGSLEPSENLSGDTFDYTLDRDTLHVSVTDPMGHDLDAALAATILVSALRGARRAGAGLAEQARLADQALADHGHGHATGQLLRVHLRTGQAQFVNAGHPWPLRMRQGDVEVITCEVDHPFGLSVFAPHPYRVQDLDLRPGDRLLMFTDGMVERHGGKVDLATLLKHTRDLHPREAALALTSEVRDAAGGRLEDDATAMCLDWHGPHETQRHVSSGADTRQASAVREKRQP
;
A
#
# COMPACT_ATOMS: atom_id res chain seq x y z
N MET A 1 32.80 29.62 15.92
CA MET A 1 32.59 28.23 15.43
C MET A 1 31.11 28.11 15.07
N SER A 2 30.72 28.49 13.84
CA SER A 2 29.38 28.27 13.35
C SER A 2 29.30 26.81 12.88
N GLY A 3 28.72 25.94 13.69
CA GLY A 3 28.39 24.59 13.28
C GLY A 3 27.37 24.69 12.17
N GLY A 4 27.73 24.36 10.93
CA GLY A 4 26.83 24.28 9.83
C GLY A 4 25.74 23.23 10.17
N GLN A 5 24.50 23.63 10.27
CA GLN A 5 23.38 22.69 10.33
C GLN A 5 23.46 21.80 9.09
N SER A 6 23.31 20.49 9.27
CA SER A 6 23.20 19.58 8.13
C SER A 6 21.97 20.00 7.31
N GLU A 7 22.03 19.79 6.00
CA GLU A 7 20.93 20.09 5.09
C GLU A 7 19.60 19.48 5.55
N LEU A 8 19.63 18.22 5.95
CA LEU A 8 18.49 17.53 6.53
C LEU A 8 17.93 18.27 7.76
N SER A 9 18.80 18.72 8.67
CA SER A 9 18.36 19.47 9.86
C SER A 9 17.67 20.77 9.49
N ARG A 10 18.13 21.45 8.44
CA ARG A 10 17.51 22.68 7.94
C ARG A 10 16.10 22.41 7.36
N LEU A 11 15.95 21.40 6.51
CA LEU A 11 14.66 21.01 5.93
C LEU A 11 13.66 20.61 7.01
N LEU A 12 14.08 19.80 7.98
CA LEU A 12 13.23 19.41 9.10
C LEU A 12 12.80 20.60 9.95
N THR A 13 13.72 21.54 10.25
CA THR A 13 13.38 22.75 11.02
C THR A 13 12.41 23.64 10.25
N ALA A 14 12.59 23.79 8.94
CA ALA A 14 11.69 24.59 8.10
C ALA A 14 10.29 23.95 8.06
N ALA A 15 10.18 22.66 7.88
CA ALA A 15 8.91 21.94 7.87
C ALA A 15 8.21 21.96 9.24
N GLU A 16 8.97 21.90 10.36
CA GLU A 16 8.42 21.99 11.72
C GLU A 16 7.93 23.39 12.07
N THR A 17 8.55 24.41 11.50
CA THR A 17 8.17 25.82 11.74
C THR A 17 6.94 26.22 10.94
N ALA A 18 6.71 25.58 9.80
CA ALA A 18 5.56 25.84 8.93
C ALA A 18 4.26 25.23 9.50
N ALA A 19 3.11 25.68 8.99
CA ALA A 19 1.88 24.95 9.25
C ALA A 19 1.96 23.54 8.62
N PRO A 20 1.38 22.49 9.26
CA PRO A 20 1.45 21.12 8.73
C PRO A 20 0.99 20.98 7.27
N VAL A 21 0.03 21.77 6.85
CA VAL A 21 -0.49 21.81 5.47
C VAL A 21 0.52 22.35 4.48
N ASP A 22 1.45 23.20 4.90
CA ASP A 22 2.45 23.86 4.08
C ASP A 22 3.82 23.15 4.12
N ALA A 23 3.96 22.08 4.92
CA ALA A 23 5.25 21.45 5.18
C ALA A 23 5.94 20.94 3.90
N ALA A 24 5.17 20.40 2.94
CA ALA A 24 5.72 19.95 1.65
C ALA A 24 6.10 21.14 0.75
N ASP A 25 5.32 22.21 0.78
CA ASP A 25 5.55 23.41 -0.03
C ASP A 25 6.81 24.16 0.43
N VAL A 26 7.09 24.17 1.74
CA VAL A 26 8.33 24.76 2.28
C VAL A 26 9.57 24.01 1.80
N VAL A 27 9.52 22.67 1.74
CA VAL A 27 10.62 21.86 1.17
C VAL A 27 10.76 22.15 -0.32
N ALA A 28 9.65 22.23 -1.06
CA ALA A 28 9.67 22.54 -2.49
C ALA A 28 10.25 23.94 -2.75
N GLU A 29 9.91 24.94 -1.94
CA GLU A 29 10.42 26.29 -2.07
C GLU A 29 11.92 26.39 -1.73
N ASP A 30 12.40 25.67 -0.70
CA ASP A 30 13.83 25.60 -0.38
C ASP A 30 14.65 25.05 -1.56
N LEU A 31 14.18 23.95 -2.16
CA LEU A 31 14.82 23.36 -3.33
C LEU A 31 14.74 24.27 -4.55
N ARG A 32 13.61 24.96 -4.74
CA ARG A 32 13.41 25.91 -5.83
C ARG A 32 14.45 27.05 -5.78
N GLN A 33 14.64 27.62 -4.61
CA GLN A 33 15.62 28.72 -4.42
C GLN A 33 17.05 28.23 -4.55
N ARG A 34 17.38 27.06 -3.98
CA ARG A 34 18.72 26.51 -3.95
C ARG A 34 19.25 26.12 -5.33
N PHE A 35 18.40 25.52 -6.15
CA PHE A 35 18.76 25.03 -7.48
C PHE A 35 18.26 25.92 -8.61
N GLU A 36 17.77 27.12 -8.29
CA GLU A 36 17.21 28.08 -9.25
C GLU A 36 16.17 27.43 -10.17
N ALA A 37 15.43 26.44 -9.62
CA ALA A 37 14.44 25.68 -10.38
C ALA A 37 13.26 26.56 -10.77
N ALA A 38 12.79 26.46 -12.02
CA ALA A 38 11.61 27.18 -12.48
C ALA A 38 10.36 26.74 -11.74
N ARG A 39 10.31 25.43 -11.37
CA ARG A 39 9.22 24.84 -10.59
C ARG A 39 9.73 23.64 -9.78
N VAL A 40 9.22 23.52 -8.55
CA VAL A 40 9.32 22.31 -7.74
C VAL A 40 7.92 21.99 -7.22
N SER A 41 7.52 20.73 -7.29
CA SER A 41 6.19 20.28 -6.87
C SER A 41 6.27 18.92 -6.19
N PHE A 42 5.51 18.74 -5.11
CA PHE A 42 5.22 17.44 -4.55
C PHE A 42 3.89 16.94 -5.12
N LEU A 43 3.89 15.70 -5.61
CA LEU A 43 2.70 15.01 -6.13
C LEU A 43 2.46 13.78 -5.25
N ILE A 44 1.25 13.62 -4.73
CA ILE A 44 0.89 12.48 -3.90
C ILE A 44 0.26 11.38 -4.76
N VAL A 45 0.62 10.12 -4.52
CA VAL A 45 0.00 8.97 -5.20
C VAL A 45 -1.37 8.72 -4.60
N ASP A 46 -2.38 8.48 -5.43
CA ASP A 46 -3.72 8.14 -4.97
C ASP A 46 -3.79 6.70 -4.40
N LEU A 47 -4.84 6.40 -3.64
CA LEU A 47 -5.02 5.08 -3.02
C LEU A 47 -5.15 3.94 -4.02
N THR A 48 -5.59 4.24 -5.24
CA THR A 48 -5.72 3.24 -6.30
C THR A 48 -4.41 3.01 -7.07
N GLY A 49 -3.37 3.83 -6.84
CA GLY A 49 -2.11 3.77 -7.56
C GLY A 49 -2.21 4.12 -9.05
N LYS A 50 -3.32 4.76 -9.49
CA LYS A 50 -3.61 5.05 -10.91
C LYS A 50 -3.34 6.50 -11.30
N ALA A 51 -3.29 7.40 -10.33
CA ALA A 51 -3.04 8.81 -10.55
C ALA A 51 -2.14 9.42 -9.48
N VAL A 52 -1.50 10.52 -9.83
CA VAL A 52 -0.90 11.42 -8.84
C VAL A 52 -1.72 12.71 -8.75
N ALA A 53 -1.75 13.30 -7.56
CA ALA A 53 -2.41 14.56 -7.30
C ALA A 53 -1.38 15.63 -6.93
N ARG A 54 -1.32 16.71 -7.71
CA ARG A 54 -0.60 17.92 -7.33
C ARG A 54 -1.52 18.73 -6.43
N LEU A 55 -1.14 18.85 -5.16
CA LEU A 55 -1.91 19.60 -4.18
C LEU A 55 -1.56 21.07 -4.28
N SER A 56 -2.58 21.94 -4.22
CA SER A 56 -2.40 23.38 -4.15
C SER A 56 -3.13 23.91 -2.93
N THR A 57 -2.42 24.68 -2.13
CA THR A 57 -2.95 25.39 -0.97
C THR A 57 -3.40 26.80 -1.31
N ALA A 58 -3.60 27.14 -2.60
CA ALA A 58 -3.92 28.48 -3.07
C ALA A 58 -5.12 29.10 -2.32
N PRO A 59 -4.90 30.18 -1.57
CA PRO A 59 -5.92 30.78 -0.72
C PRO A 59 -7.02 31.54 -1.48
N ALA A 60 -6.91 31.67 -2.81
CA ALA A 60 -7.71 32.59 -3.59
C ALA A 60 -9.18 32.17 -3.80
N THR A 61 -9.56 30.94 -3.58
CA THR A 61 -10.91 30.43 -3.91
C THR A 61 -11.61 29.66 -2.79
N GLY A 62 -11.05 29.63 -1.58
CA GLY A 62 -11.68 28.97 -0.43
C GLY A 62 -11.83 27.45 -0.52
N GLY A 63 -11.26 26.80 -1.54
CA GLY A 63 -11.33 25.37 -1.74
C GLY A 63 -9.96 24.76 -1.99
N ARG A 64 -9.70 23.57 -1.41
CA ARG A 64 -8.56 22.73 -1.76
C ARG A 64 -8.74 22.25 -3.20
N GLN A 65 -7.75 22.46 -4.05
CA GLN A 65 -7.75 21.94 -5.42
C GLN A 65 -6.64 20.92 -5.58
N ALA A 66 -6.94 19.81 -6.24
CA ALA A 66 -5.97 18.80 -6.64
C ALA A 66 -6.03 18.64 -8.16
N GLU A 67 -4.94 18.96 -8.83
CA GLU A 67 -4.77 18.56 -10.22
C GLU A 67 -4.44 17.07 -10.24
N ARG A 68 -5.36 16.24 -10.74
CA ARG A 68 -5.17 14.81 -10.87
C ARG A 68 -4.60 14.44 -12.22
N ILE A 69 -3.48 13.76 -12.22
CA ILE A 69 -2.73 13.40 -13.42
C ILE A 69 -2.69 11.88 -13.50
N PRO A 70 -3.28 11.26 -14.55
CA PRO A 70 -3.20 9.82 -14.77
C PRO A 70 -1.74 9.38 -14.91
N MET A 71 -1.38 8.25 -14.27
CA MET A 71 0.01 7.77 -14.29
C MET A 71 0.30 6.80 -15.43
N SER A 72 -0.67 6.01 -15.88
CA SER A 72 -0.44 4.91 -16.84
C SER A 72 0.41 5.32 -18.04
N GLY A 73 1.55 4.64 -18.21
CA GLY A 73 2.48 4.89 -19.32
C GLY A 73 3.24 6.22 -19.28
N SER A 74 3.14 6.98 -18.20
CA SER A 74 3.83 8.26 -18.02
C SER A 74 5.19 8.07 -17.31
N ALA A 75 6.00 9.14 -17.30
CA ALA A 75 7.22 9.20 -16.49
C ALA A 75 6.94 9.00 -14.98
N TYR A 76 5.78 9.41 -14.49
CA TYR A 76 5.36 9.20 -13.12
C TYR A 76 5.17 7.70 -12.80
N ASP A 77 4.54 6.95 -13.72
CA ASP A 77 4.40 5.49 -13.60
C ASP A 77 5.77 4.82 -13.58
N GLU A 78 6.67 5.23 -14.46
CA GLU A 78 8.03 4.68 -14.51
C GLU A 78 8.77 4.87 -13.17
N VAL A 79 8.74 6.08 -12.59
CA VAL A 79 9.39 6.37 -11.30
C VAL A 79 8.80 5.57 -10.15
N ILE A 80 7.46 5.50 -10.05
CA ILE A 80 6.79 4.72 -9.00
C ILE A 80 7.12 3.23 -9.12
N ARG A 81 7.19 2.70 -10.34
CA ARG A 81 7.47 1.28 -10.58
C ARG A 81 8.92 0.90 -10.31
N THR A 82 9.84 1.70 -10.84
CA THR A 82 11.28 1.41 -10.77
C THR A 82 11.93 1.90 -9.48
N GLN A 83 11.27 2.79 -8.75
CA GLN A 83 11.83 3.48 -7.58
C GLN A 83 13.17 4.17 -7.88
N ARG A 84 13.33 4.63 -9.13
CA ARG A 84 14.51 5.33 -9.62
C ARG A 84 14.14 6.71 -10.09
N LEU A 85 15.10 7.62 -10.03
CA LEU A 85 14.95 8.94 -10.61
C LEU A 85 14.72 8.84 -12.12
N TYR A 86 13.91 9.74 -12.65
CA TYR A 86 13.70 9.95 -14.07
C TYR A 86 14.17 11.35 -14.47
N GLN A 87 14.78 11.45 -15.65
CA GLN A 87 15.24 12.70 -16.21
C GLN A 87 14.84 12.81 -17.68
N GLU A 88 14.46 14.00 -18.09
CA GLU A 88 14.24 14.32 -19.50
C GLU A 88 14.59 15.78 -19.79
N VAL A 89 15.04 16.03 -21.01
CA VAL A 89 15.23 17.39 -21.52
C VAL A 89 13.93 17.85 -22.16
N THR A 90 13.41 18.99 -21.73
CA THR A 90 12.23 19.61 -22.28
C THR A 90 12.57 20.97 -22.90
N ASP A 91 11.64 21.57 -23.61
CA ASP A 91 11.77 22.95 -24.13
C ASP A 91 11.84 24.02 -23.02
N GLN A 92 11.43 23.66 -21.79
CA GLN A 92 11.44 24.55 -20.63
C GLN A 92 12.64 24.32 -19.69
N GLY A 93 13.48 23.32 -19.96
CA GLY A 93 14.64 22.95 -19.13
C GLY A 93 14.74 21.47 -18.85
N HIS A 94 15.53 21.10 -17.86
CA HIS A 94 15.71 19.72 -17.42
C HIS A 94 14.65 19.33 -16.38
N ARG A 95 13.82 18.38 -16.72
CA ARG A 95 12.83 17.83 -15.81
C ARG A 95 13.42 16.64 -15.06
N VAL A 96 13.34 16.69 -13.73
CA VAL A 96 13.76 15.62 -12.82
C VAL A 96 12.58 15.18 -12.01
N ILE A 97 12.33 13.86 -11.91
CA ILE A 97 11.28 13.28 -11.07
C ILE A 97 11.95 12.26 -10.14
N MET A 98 11.78 12.47 -8.83
CA MET A 98 12.35 11.64 -7.78
C MET A 98 11.24 10.95 -6.99
N PRO A 99 11.35 9.63 -6.67
CA PRO A 99 10.38 8.96 -5.83
C PRO A 99 10.47 9.46 -4.38
N VAL A 100 9.32 9.72 -3.78
CA VAL A 100 9.18 10.04 -2.35
C VAL A 100 8.65 8.80 -1.66
N THR A 101 9.55 8.05 -1.02
CA THR A 101 9.28 6.69 -0.59
C THR A 101 9.75 6.43 0.83
N ASN A 102 8.98 5.62 1.58
CA ASN A 102 9.36 5.12 2.90
C ASN A 102 9.09 3.60 2.95
N ARG A 103 10.11 2.79 3.25
CA ARG A 103 10.02 1.31 3.32
C ARG A 103 9.33 0.69 2.08
N GLY A 104 9.67 1.19 0.88
CA GLY A 104 9.06 0.73 -0.36
C GLY A 104 7.65 1.26 -0.62
N ASP A 105 7.02 1.92 0.34
CA ASP A 105 5.73 2.59 0.12
C ASP A 105 5.94 3.89 -0.63
N ALA A 106 5.45 3.95 -1.85
CA ALA A 106 5.56 5.12 -2.72
C ALA A 106 4.48 6.15 -2.35
N ILE A 107 4.85 7.09 -1.47
CA ILE A 107 3.96 8.13 -0.97
C ILE A 107 3.63 9.15 -2.07
N GLY A 108 4.63 9.45 -2.91
CA GLY A 108 4.50 10.46 -3.95
C GLY A 108 5.76 10.62 -4.78
N LEU A 109 5.81 11.74 -5.46
CA LEU A 109 6.88 12.14 -6.36
C LEU A 109 7.29 13.60 -6.07
N LEU A 110 8.58 13.86 -6.13
CA LEU A 110 9.13 15.21 -6.14
C LEU A 110 9.56 15.54 -7.58
N GLU A 111 8.89 16.51 -8.20
CA GLU A 111 9.16 16.95 -9.57
C GLU A 111 9.84 18.31 -9.56
N LEU A 112 10.96 18.42 -10.28
CA LEU A 112 11.70 19.65 -10.46
C LEU A 112 11.85 19.99 -11.95
N LEU A 113 11.81 21.27 -12.28
CA LEU A 113 12.19 21.81 -13.59
C LEU A 113 13.40 22.72 -13.40
N LEU A 114 14.57 22.20 -13.76
CA LEU A 114 15.87 22.85 -13.58
C LEU A 114 16.28 23.62 -14.85
N PRO A 115 17.00 24.74 -14.73
CA PRO A 115 17.40 25.56 -15.89
C PRO A 115 18.45 24.88 -16.78
N ALA A 116 19.26 23.99 -16.20
CA ALA A 116 20.36 23.31 -16.88
C ALA A 116 20.45 21.85 -16.45
N ASP A 117 21.27 21.05 -17.14
CA ASP A 117 21.56 19.66 -16.81
C ASP A 117 22.13 19.55 -15.39
N PRO A 118 21.44 18.84 -14.47
CA PRO A 118 21.88 18.72 -13.11
C PRO A 118 23.08 17.77 -13.01
N GLY A 119 24.14 18.21 -12.36
CA GLY A 119 25.23 17.32 -11.97
C GLY A 119 24.83 16.31 -10.91
N GLU A 120 25.67 15.29 -10.71
CA GLU A 120 25.44 14.20 -9.73
C GLU A 120 25.21 14.73 -8.30
N ASP A 121 25.90 15.79 -7.89
CA ASP A 121 25.73 16.41 -6.57
C ASP A 121 24.31 17.00 -6.38
N VAL A 122 23.76 17.63 -7.43
CA VAL A 122 22.39 18.15 -7.40
C VAL A 122 21.38 17.01 -7.30
N LEU A 123 21.58 15.96 -8.09
CA LEU A 123 20.68 14.79 -8.06
C LEU A 123 20.74 14.06 -6.72
N ALA A 124 21.92 13.94 -6.12
CA ALA A 124 22.09 13.36 -4.79
C ALA A 124 21.33 14.19 -3.73
N ALA A 125 21.50 15.51 -3.75
CA ALA A 125 20.83 16.40 -2.82
C ALA A 125 19.29 16.39 -2.99
N VAL A 126 18.78 16.32 -4.23
CA VAL A 126 17.34 16.15 -4.50
C VAL A 126 16.84 14.80 -3.99
N GLY A 127 17.64 13.73 -4.12
CA GLY A 127 17.33 12.42 -3.57
C GLY A 127 17.22 12.40 -2.05
N GLU A 128 18.16 13.06 -1.35
CA GLU A 128 18.10 13.21 0.11
C GLU A 128 16.89 14.02 0.55
N ALA A 129 16.57 15.09 -0.16
CA ALA A 129 15.40 15.91 0.12
C ALA A 129 14.09 15.15 -0.13
N ALA A 130 14.00 14.36 -1.20
CA ALA A 130 12.84 13.50 -1.47
C ALA A 130 12.64 12.44 -0.37
N HIS A 131 13.73 11.84 0.11
CA HIS A 131 13.67 10.89 1.22
C HIS A 131 13.24 11.57 2.53
N ALA A 132 13.77 12.76 2.84
CA ALA A 132 13.34 13.55 3.99
C ALA A 132 11.87 13.94 3.87
N LEU A 133 11.41 14.34 2.68
CA LEU A 133 10.02 14.71 2.41
C LEU A 133 9.05 13.56 2.69
N ALA A 134 9.43 12.30 2.46
CA ALA A 134 8.61 11.16 2.84
C ALA A 134 8.29 11.15 4.33
N TYR A 135 9.28 11.36 5.19
CA TYR A 135 9.06 11.43 6.64
C TYR A 135 8.30 12.69 7.06
N ILE A 136 8.57 13.82 6.42
CA ILE A 136 7.88 15.08 6.67
C ILE A 136 6.37 14.94 6.38
N VAL A 137 6.02 14.35 5.24
CA VAL A 137 4.61 14.13 4.84
C VAL A 137 3.92 13.16 5.81
N ILE A 138 4.57 12.05 6.18
CA ILE A 138 4.02 11.08 7.14
C ILE A 138 3.80 11.73 8.51
N ALA A 139 4.78 12.50 9.00
CA ALA A 139 4.69 13.16 10.31
C ALA A 139 3.58 14.22 10.33
N ASN A 140 3.53 15.08 9.31
CA ASN A 140 2.54 16.16 9.23
C ASN A 140 1.14 15.65 8.87
N GLY A 141 0.99 14.51 8.19
CA GLY A 141 -0.30 13.87 7.95
C GLY A 141 -1.09 13.53 9.20
N ARG A 142 -0.45 13.56 10.39
CA ARG A 142 -1.13 13.40 11.68
C ARG A 142 -1.88 14.65 12.14
N PHE A 143 -1.60 15.80 11.55
CA PHE A 143 -2.11 17.11 11.97
C PHE A 143 -2.95 17.80 10.89
N THR A 144 -2.98 17.28 9.67
CA THR A 144 -3.76 17.82 8.56
C THR A 144 -4.41 16.75 7.72
N ASP A 145 -5.62 17.00 7.22
CA ASP A 145 -6.32 16.11 6.30
C ASP A 145 -5.83 16.23 4.85
N LEU A 146 -4.93 17.18 4.55
CA LEU A 146 -4.51 17.51 3.18
C LEU A 146 -4.01 16.27 2.42
N TYR A 147 -3.10 15.51 3.03
CA TYR A 147 -2.50 14.35 2.39
C TYR A 147 -3.47 13.18 2.25
N THR A 148 -4.34 12.96 3.25
CA THR A 148 -5.41 11.95 3.17
C THR A 148 -6.42 12.33 2.08
N TRP A 149 -6.82 13.59 2.02
CA TRP A 149 -7.70 14.09 0.98
C TRP A 149 -7.08 13.99 -0.42
N GLY A 150 -5.78 14.31 -0.57
CA GLY A 150 -5.05 14.20 -1.83
C GLY A 150 -4.98 12.76 -2.39
N LYS A 151 -4.91 11.76 -1.52
CA LYS A 151 -4.90 10.35 -1.90
C LYS A 151 -6.25 9.84 -2.44
N ARG A 152 -7.37 10.54 -2.23
CA ARG A 152 -8.71 10.06 -2.60
C ARG A 152 -9.05 10.38 -4.03
N SER A 153 -9.52 9.38 -4.76
CA SER A 153 -9.93 9.50 -6.16
C SER A 153 -11.44 9.80 -6.34
N ARG A 154 -12.25 9.57 -5.32
CA ARG A 154 -13.72 9.75 -5.34
C ARG A 154 -14.21 10.55 -4.13
N PRO A 155 -15.37 11.24 -4.21
CA PRO A 155 -16.02 11.80 -3.05
C PRO A 155 -16.34 10.70 -2.02
N PRO A 156 -15.99 10.87 -0.75
CA PRO A 156 -16.22 9.83 0.25
C PRO A 156 -17.70 9.72 0.62
N THR A 157 -18.23 8.48 0.65
CA THR A 157 -19.41 8.15 1.44
C THR A 157 -18.97 7.88 2.87
N LEU A 158 -19.90 7.81 3.83
CA LEU A 158 -19.56 7.47 5.22
C LEU A 158 -18.92 6.08 5.32
N ALA A 159 -19.45 5.08 4.61
CA ALA A 159 -18.89 3.74 4.58
C ALA A 159 -17.45 3.73 4.01
N ALA A 160 -17.21 4.45 2.89
CA ALA A 160 -15.87 4.60 2.33
C ALA A 160 -14.90 5.26 3.29
N GLU A 161 -15.36 6.27 4.02
CA GLU A 161 -14.51 6.94 5.01
C GLU A 161 -14.09 5.99 6.12
N ILE A 162 -15.04 5.19 6.65
CA ILE A 162 -14.75 4.18 7.66
C ILE A 162 -13.78 3.14 7.11
N GLN A 163 -14.05 2.57 5.94
CA GLN A 163 -13.20 1.56 5.31
C GLN A 163 -11.77 2.06 5.12
N TYR A 164 -11.60 3.26 4.57
CA TYR A 164 -10.26 3.84 4.39
C TYR A 164 -9.51 4.08 5.70
N GLN A 165 -10.20 4.39 6.79
CA GLN A 165 -9.58 4.52 8.12
C GLN A 165 -9.14 3.17 8.71
N LEU A 166 -9.75 2.07 8.26
CA LEU A 166 -9.41 0.71 8.69
C LEU A 166 -8.19 0.15 7.94
N LEU A 167 -7.95 0.58 6.70
CA LEU A 167 -6.76 0.17 5.95
C LEU A 167 -5.48 0.62 6.67
N PRO A 168 -4.34 -0.07 6.44
CA PRO A 168 -3.06 0.39 6.96
C PRO A 168 -2.69 1.75 6.33
N SER A 169 -1.99 2.58 7.08
CA SER A 169 -1.54 3.91 6.61
C SER A 169 -0.58 3.83 5.41
N SER A 170 0.09 2.69 5.24
CA SER A 170 0.96 2.33 4.13
C SER A 170 0.43 1.06 3.49
N LEU A 171 0.19 1.08 2.18
CA LEU A 171 -0.32 -0.08 1.44
C LEU A 171 0.78 -1.06 1.06
N SER A 172 2.04 -0.65 1.12
CA SER A 172 3.23 -1.45 0.86
C SER A 172 4.19 -1.43 2.02
N CYS A 173 4.92 -2.53 2.21
CA CYS A 173 6.02 -2.59 3.16
C CYS A 173 7.12 -3.52 2.67
N GLU A 174 8.35 -3.03 2.70
CA GLU A 174 9.56 -3.81 2.44
C GLU A 174 10.36 -4.06 3.72
N ALA A 175 10.82 -5.29 3.87
CA ALA A 175 11.87 -5.69 4.80
C ALA A 175 12.92 -6.52 4.06
N ALA A 176 14.01 -6.91 4.71
CA ALA A 176 15.01 -7.79 4.11
C ALA A 176 14.42 -9.16 3.73
N GLN A 177 13.43 -9.61 4.49
CA GLN A 177 12.83 -10.93 4.39
C GLN A 177 11.64 -10.99 3.44
N PHE A 178 10.99 -9.87 3.15
CA PHE A 178 9.77 -9.85 2.36
C PHE A 178 9.50 -8.48 1.71
N THR A 179 8.65 -8.52 0.70
CA THR A 179 7.96 -7.34 0.17
C THR A 179 6.46 -7.62 0.16
N LEU A 180 5.67 -6.76 0.76
CA LEU A 180 4.22 -6.89 0.90
C LEU A 180 3.52 -5.69 0.26
N CYS A 181 2.41 -5.94 -0.42
CA CYS A 181 1.49 -4.88 -0.85
C CYS A 181 0.05 -5.35 -0.90
N GLY A 182 -0.86 -4.52 -0.41
CA GLY A 182 -2.30 -4.66 -0.56
C GLY A 182 -2.88 -3.69 -1.58
N SER A 183 -3.90 -4.12 -2.29
CA SER A 183 -4.71 -3.31 -3.21
C SER A 183 -6.18 -3.62 -2.99
N LEU A 184 -7.01 -2.58 -2.96
CA LEU A 184 -8.45 -2.66 -2.86
C LEU A 184 -9.06 -1.81 -3.96
N GLU A 185 -9.87 -2.44 -4.80
CA GLU A 185 -10.72 -1.76 -5.77
C GLU A 185 -12.16 -1.78 -5.24
N PRO A 186 -12.71 -0.63 -4.83
CA PRO A 186 -14.03 -0.60 -4.19
C PRO A 186 -15.15 -0.81 -5.18
N SER A 187 -16.19 -1.51 -4.77
CA SER A 187 -17.46 -1.64 -5.47
C SER A 187 -18.26 -0.33 -5.48
N GLU A 188 -19.39 -0.29 -6.18
CA GLU A 188 -20.31 0.85 -6.12
C GLU A 188 -20.99 0.95 -4.74
N ASN A 189 -21.34 -0.21 -4.17
CA ASN A 189 -21.95 -0.34 -2.84
C ASN A 189 -20.93 -1.00 -1.91
N LEU A 190 -20.01 -0.23 -1.40
CA LEU A 190 -18.91 -0.67 -0.53
C LEU A 190 -19.26 -1.86 0.36
N SER A 191 -18.52 -2.96 0.25
CA SER A 191 -18.78 -4.20 0.97
C SER A 191 -18.01 -4.35 2.28
N GLY A 192 -17.07 -3.46 2.54
CA GLY A 192 -16.36 -3.44 3.83
C GLY A 192 -15.08 -4.27 3.88
N ASP A 193 -14.61 -4.76 2.75
CA ASP A 193 -13.31 -5.43 2.63
C ASP A 193 -12.21 -4.65 3.32
N THR A 194 -11.35 -5.37 4.04
CA THR A 194 -10.14 -4.77 4.62
C THR A 194 -8.96 -5.72 4.55
N PHE A 195 -7.79 -5.13 4.51
CA PHE A 195 -6.54 -5.82 4.80
C PHE A 195 -5.74 -5.03 5.83
N ASP A 196 -4.94 -5.73 6.61
CA ASP A 196 -4.07 -5.11 7.61
C ASP A 196 -2.78 -5.90 7.74
N TYR A 197 -1.71 -5.21 8.16
CA TYR A 197 -0.47 -5.85 8.52
C TYR A 197 0.24 -5.10 9.64
N THR A 198 1.13 -5.80 10.31
CA THR A 198 2.08 -5.17 11.21
C THR A 198 3.40 -5.92 11.19
N LEU A 199 4.47 -5.16 11.27
CA LEU A 199 5.83 -5.64 11.30
C LEU A 199 6.44 -5.34 12.66
N ASP A 200 6.69 -6.40 13.43
CA ASP A 200 7.50 -6.36 14.63
C ASP A 200 8.95 -6.73 14.32
N ARG A 201 9.81 -6.78 15.35
CA ARG A 201 11.23 -7.13 15.16
C ARG A 201 11.42 -8.44 14.41
N ASP A 202 10.67 -9.47 14.78
CA ASP A 202 10.87 -10.84 14.32
C ASP A 202 9.59 -11.46 13.72
N THR A 203 8.53 -10.69 13.57
CA THR A 203 7.24 -11.23 13.16
C THR A 203 6.49 -10.27 12.23
N LEU A 204 6.02 -10.81 11.12
CA LEU A 204 5.04 -10.18 10.24
C LEU A 204 3.67 -10.80 10.53
N HIS A 205 2.67 -9.97 10.81
CA HIS A 205 1.27 -10.35 10.82
C HIS A 205 0.57 -9.73 9.61
N VAL A 206 -0.29 -10.51 8.97
CA VAL A 206 -1.13 -10.07 7.85
C VAL A 206 -2.55 -10.57 8.07
N SER A 207 -3.54 -9.79 7.74
CA SER A 207 -4.94 -10.22 7.68
C SER A 207 -5.63 -9.67 6.43
N VAL A 208 -6.54 -10.46 5.87
CA VAL A 208 -7.50 -10.05 4.85
C VAL A 208 -8.86 -10.44 5.38
N THR A 209 -9.82 -9.54 5.39
CA THR A 209 -11.15 -9.77 5.97
C THR A 209 -12.23 -9.16 5.10
N ASP A 210 -13.36 -9.85 5.05
CA ASP A 210 -14.51 -9.55 4.22
C ASP A 210 -15.80 -9.74 5.05
N PRO A 211 -16.33 -8.66 5.62
CA PRO A 211 -17.60 -8.65 6.31
C PRO A 211 -18.76 -8.82 5.35
N MET A 212 -19.70 -9.67 5.67
CA MET A 212 -20.91 -9.87 4.88
C MET A 212 -21.82 -8.63 4.90
N GLY A 213 -22.37 -8.31 3.73
CA GLY A 213 -23.28 -7.17 3.55
C GLY A 213 -22.64 -6.04 2.76
N HIS A 214 -23.25 -4.87 2.81
CA HIS A 214 -22.78 -3.70 2.07
C HIS A 214 -23.05 -2.42 2.86
N ASP A 215 -22.49 -1.30 2.40
CA ASP A 215 -22.68 0.02 2.99
C ASP A 215 -22.22 0.14 4.47
N LEU A 216 -23.00 0.83 5.27
CA LEU A 216 -22.62 1.17 6.64
C LEU A 216 -22.56 -0.05 7.56
N ASP A 217 -23.44 -1.04 7.37
CA ASP A 217 -23.46 -2.23 8.24
C ASP A 217 -22.19 -3.06 8.05
N ALA A 218 -21.73 -3.26 6.80
CA ALA A 218 -20.47 -3.92 6.52
C ALA A 218 -19.28 -3.12 7.06
N ALA A 219 -19.28 -1.79 6.91
CA ALA A 219 -18.22 -0.93 7.44
C ALA A 219 -18.14 -0.98 8.99
N LEU A 220 -19.30 -1.09 9.68
CA LEU A 220 -19.34 -1.27 11.13
C LEU A 220 -18.82 -2.66 11.55
N ALA A 221 -19.21 -3.72 10.85
CA ALA A 221 -18.69 -5.07 11.08
C ALA A 221 -17.17 -5.11 10.86
N ALA A 222 -16.67 -4.51 9.77
CA ALA A 222 -15.24 -4.36 9.52
C ALA A 222 -14.54 -3.63 10.68
N THR A 223 -15.15 -2.56 11.21
CA THR A 223 -14.59 -1.78 12.33
C THR A 223 -14.43 -2.65 13.57
N ILE A 224 -15.42 -3.45 13.93
CA ILE A 224 -15.38 -4.35 15.07
C ILE A 224 -14.30 -5.40 14.86
N LEU A 225 -14.31 -6.06 13.71
CA LEU A 225 -13.39 -7.14 13.36
C LEU A 225 -11.92 -6.68 13.37
N VAL A 226 -11.61 -5.63 12.63
CA VAL A 226 -10.24 -5.08 12.56
C VAL A 226 -9.77 -4.58 13.93
N SER A 227 -10.65 -3.93 14.69
CA SER A 227 -10.31 -3.45 16.04
C SER A 227 -10.03 -4.61 16.99
N ALA A 228 -10.81 -5.69 16.93
CA ALA A 228 -10.59 -6.89 17.75
C ALA A 228 -9.27 -7.57 17.39
N LEU A 229 -8.98 -7.76 16.09
CA LEU A 229 -7.70 -8.33 15.61
C LEU A 229 -6.50 -7.48 16.03
N ARG A 230 -6.57 -6.15 15.85
CA ARG A 230 -5.51 -5.23 16.29
C ARG A 230 -5.32 -5.24 17.80
N GLY A 231 -6.42 -5.29 18.57
CA GLY A 231 -6.39 -5.39 20.02
C GLY A 231 -5.74 -6.67 20.51
N ALA A 232 -6.17 -7.82 19.98
CA ALA A 232 -5.63 -9.13 20.30
C ALA A 232 -4.12 -9.23 19.98
N ARG A 233 -3.72 -8.75 18.80
CA ARG A 233 -2.33 -8.71 18.37
C ARG A 233 -1.47 -7.86 19.31
N ARG A 234 -1.93 -6.66 19.70
CA ARG A 234 -1.23 -5.79 20.65
C ARG A 234 -1.12 -6.39 22.04
N ALA A 235 -2.06 -7.25 22.41
CA ALA A 235 -2.01 -8.03 23.65
C ALA A 235 -1.09 -9.26 23.57
N GLY A 236 -0.45 -9.53 22.43
CA GLY A 236 0.45 -10.67 22.23
C GLY A 236 -0.26 -12.00 22.00
N ALA A 237 -1.55 -11.99 21.66
CA ALA A 237 -2.31 -13.21 21.41
C ALA A 237 -1.76 -13.99 20.21
N GLY A 238 -1.76 -15.33 20.29
CA GLY A 238 -1.49 -16.21 19.17
C GLY A 238 -2.62 -16.19 18.13
N LEU A 239 -2.40 -16.74 16.91
CA LEU A 239 -3.38 -16.65 15.82
C LEU A 239 -4.75 -17.22 16.17
N ALA A 240 -4.82 -18.40 16.83
CA ALA A 240 -6.09 -18.98 17.24
C ALA A 240 -6.87 -18.07 18.18
N GLU A 241 -6.19 -17.43 19.13
CA GLU A 241 -6.80 -16.52 20.07
C GLU A 241 -7.19 -15.18 19.42
N GLN A 242 -6.42 -14.67 18.44
CA GLN A 242 -6.80 -13.52 17.64
C GLN A 242 -8.10 -13.81 16.87
N ALA A 243 -8.19 -14.97 16.21
CA ALA A 243 -9.39 -15.40 15.51
C ALA A 243 -10.59 -15.55 16.44
N ARG A 244 -10.41 -16.19 17.61
CA ARG A 244 -11.48 -16.36 18.61
C ARG A 244 -11.99 -15.03 19.15
N LEU A 245 -11.12 -14.07 19.44
CA LEU A 245 -11.50 -12.75 19.93
C LEU A 245 -12.23 -11.93 18.87
N ALA A 246 -11.83 -12.05 17.60
CA ALA A 246 -12.49 -11.42 16.48
C ALA A 246 -13.91 -11.99 16.27
N ASP A 247 -14.04 -13.32 16.28
CA ASP A 247 -15.31 -14.02 16.21
C ASP A 247 -16.25 -13.59 17.34
N GLN A 248 -15.78 -13.63 18.58
CA GLN A 248 -16.58 -13.23 19.73
C GLN A 248 -17.03 -11.77 19.64
N ALA A 249 -16.16 -10.86 19.21
CA ALA A 249 -16.50 -9.46 19.06
C ALA A 249 -17.64 -9.23 18.09
N LEU A 250 -17.67 -9.94 16.95
CA LEU A 250 -18.80 -9.87 16.00
C LEU A 250 -20.06 -10.49 16.59
N ALA A 251 -19.96 -11.66 17.21
CA ALA A 251 -21.11 -12.35 17.81
C ALA A 251 -21.77 -11.52 18.92
N ASP A 252 -20.96 -10.90 19.80
CA ASP A 252 -21.45 -10.10 20.95
C ASP A 252 -22.16 -8.81 20.49
N HIS A 253 -21.79 -8.25 19.35
CA HIS A 253 -22.36 -6.99 18.84
C HIS A 253 -23.45 -7.19 17.81
N GLY A 254 -23.74 -8.44 17.39
CA GLY A 254 -24.84 -8.76 16.48
C GLY A 254 -24.70 -8.17 15.07
N HIS A 255 -23.50 -7.84 14.65
CA HIS A 255 -23.21 -7.23 13.35
C HIS A 255 -22.90 -8.23 12.23
N GLY A 256 -23.61 -9.37 12.21
CA GLY A 256 -23.45 -10.36 11.14
C GLY A 256 -22.21 -11.24 11.32
N HIS A 257 -21.61 -11.62 10.20
CA HIS A 257 -20.42 -12.45 10.17
C HIS A 257 -19.43 -11.94 9.10
N ALA A 258 -18.22 -12.43 9.16
CA ALA A 258 -17.17 -12.06 8.21
C ALA A 258 -16.33 -13.27 7.87
N THR A 259 -15.87 -13.35 6.63
CA THR A 259 -14.79 -14.26 6.26
C THR A 259 -13.42 -13.60 6.44
N GLY A 260 -12.36 -14.40 6.53
CA GLY A 260 -11.03 -13.83 6.60
C GLY A 260 -9.90 -14.83 6.73
N GLN A 261 -8.71 -14.32 6.52
CA GLN A 261 -7.45 -15.04 6.64
C GLN A 261 -6.50 -14.30 7.56
N LEU A 262 -5.83 -15.03 8.45
CA LEU A 262 -4.78 -14.52 9.32
C LEU A 262 -3.48 -15.26 9.01
N LEU A 263 -2.41 -14.51 8.74
CA LEU A 263 -1.07 -15.04 8.50
C LEU A 263 -0.10 -14.45 9.53
N ARG A 264 0.77 -15.29 10.07
CA ARG A 264 1.89 -14.89 10.91
C ARG A 264 3.17 -15.54 10.37
N VAL A 265 4.17 -14.73 10.04
CA VAL A 265 5.47 -15.22 9.57
C VAL A 265 6.54 -14.80 10.58
N HIS A 266 7.30 -15.78 11.07
CA HIS A 266 8.45 -15.53 11.91
C HIS A 266 9.67 -15.25 11.01
N LEU A 267 10.16 -14.01 11.03
CA LEU A 267 11.13 -13.51 10.03
C LEU A 267 12.50 -14.17 10.12
N ARG A 268 12.91 -14.65 11.29
CA ARG A 268 14.23 -15.30 11.46
C ARG A 268 14.23 -16.78 11.11
N THR A 269 13.10 -17.45 11.21
CA THR A 269 12.99 -18.90 10.94
C THR A 269 12.30 -19.21 9.62
N GLY A 270 11.48 -18.28 9.10
CA GLY A 270 10.61 -18.51 7.96
C GLY A 270 9.36 -19.32 8.30
N GLN A 271 9.13 -19.68 9.59
CA GLN A 271 7.90 -20.37 9.97
C GLN A 271 6.71 -19.48 9.70
N ALA A 272 5.79 -19.97 8.87
CA ALA A 272 4.55 -19.29 8.54
C ALA A 272 3.36 -20.08 9.10
N GLN A 273 2.49 -19.42 9.82
CA GLN A 273 1.27 -19.98 10.41
C GLN A 273 0.05 -19.26 9.86
N PHE A 274 -1.02 -20.01 9.67
CA PHE A 274 -2.18 -19.54 8.94
C PHE A 274 -3.48 -20.01 9.58
N VAL A 275 -4.51 -19.16 9.56
CA VAL A 275 -5.89 -19.45 9.91
C VAL A 275 -6.78 -19.02 8.76
N ASN A 276 -7.73 -19.87 8.34
CA ASN A 276 -8.75 -19.53 7.36
C ASN A 276 -10.14 -19.63 7.99
N ALA A 277 -10.80 -18.51 8.11
CA ALA A 277 -12.15 -18.37 8.64
C ALA A 277 -13.16 -18.19 7.50
N GLY A 278 -13.50 -19.25 6.79
CA GLY A 278 -14.51 -19.24 5.73
C GLY A 278 -14.10 -18.54 4.43
N HIS A 279 -12.83 -18.25 4.24
CA HIS A 279 -12.34 -17.37 3.15
C HIS A 279 -11.79 -18.19 1.97
N PRO A 280 -11.77 -17.66 0.73
CA PRO A 280 -11.17 -18.34 -0.42
C PRO A 280 -9.74 -18.80 -0.15
N TRP A 281 -9.33 -19.94 -0.73
CA TRP A 281 -7.98 -20.43 -0.56
C TRP A 281 -6.95 -19.50 -1.22
N PRO A 282 -5.81 -19.21 -0.57
CA PRO A 282 -4.78 -18.36 -1.16
C PRO A 282 -4.08 -19.08 -2.33
N LEU A 283 -3.51 -18.29 -3.24
CA LEU A 283 -2.64 -18.78 -4.31
C LEU A 283 -1.18 -18.60 -3.92
N ARG A 284 -0.36 -19.58 -4.29
CA ARG A 284 1.10 -19.48 -4.19
C ARG A 284 1.73 -19.64 -5.55
N MET A 285 2.58 -18.69 -5.93
CA MET A 285 3.46 -18.84 -7.07
C MET A 285 4.85 -19.22 -6.58
N ARG A 286 5.36 -20.38 -7.06
CA ARG A 286 6.70 -20.91 -6.78
C ARG A 286 7.37 -21.28 -8.08
N GLN A 287 8.55 -20.72 -8.36
CA GLN A 287 9.31 -20.98 -9.58
C GLN A 287 8.51 -20.77 -10.88
N GLY A 288 7.52 -19.87 -10.86
CA GLY A 288 6.66 -19.57 -12.00
C GLY A 288 5.40 -20.44 -12.12
N ASP A 289 5.27 -21.49 -11.31
CA ASP A 289 4.04 -22.27 -11.21
C ASP A 289 3.13 -21.71 -10.12
N VAL A 290 1.82 -21.64 -10.42
CA VAL A 290 0.80 -21.20 -9.48
C VAL A 290 -0.05 -22.36 -9.04
N GLU A 291 -0.22 -22.49 -7.75
CA GLU A 291 -1.06 -23.50 -7.11
C GLU A 291 -2.00 -22.88 -6.08
N VAL A 292 -3.14 -23.50 -5.89
CA VAL A 292 -4.06 -23.20 -4.80
C VAL A 292 -3.55 -23.86 -3.54
N ILE A 293 -3.35 -23.10 -2.48
CA ILE A 293 -2.96 -23.65 -1.17
C ILE A 293 -4.22 -24.14 -0.47
N THR A 294 -4.50 -25.44 -0.61
CA THR A 294 -5.60 -26.06 0.13
C THR A 294 -5.27 -26.14 1.61
N CYS A 295 -6.11 -25.55 2.43
CA CYS A 295 -6.02 -25.56 3.89
C CYS A 295 -7.37 -25.94 4.49
N GLU A 296 -7.36 -26.34 5.75
CA GLU A 296 -8.59 -26.50 6.52
C GLU A 296 -9.28 -25.15 6.67
N VAL A 297 -10.57 -25.14 6.43
CA VAL A 297 -11.41 -23.93 6.54
C VAL A 297 -12.25 -24.04 7.79
N ASP A 298 -12.15 -23.06 8.66
CA ASP A 298 -12.98 -22.93 9.86
C ASP A 298 -14.23 -22.08 9.54
N HIS A 299 -15.14 -22.00 10.50
CA HIS A 299 -16.32 -21.15 10.38
C HIS A 299 -15.93 -19.67 10.22
N PRO A 300 -16.72 -18.87 9.50
CA PRO A 300 -16.57 -17.42 9.46
C PRO A 300 -16.61 -16.80 10.87
N PHE A 301 -15.95 -15.68 11.06
CA PHE A 301 -16.03 -14.90 12.31
C PHE A 301 -17.47 -14.47 12.60
N GLY A 302 -17.91 -14.59 13.85
CA GLY A 302 -19.26 -14.30 14.30
C GLY A 302 -20.21 -15.51 14.26
N LEU A 303 -19.75 -16.68 13.78
CA LEU A 303 -20.56 -17.89 13.63
C LEU A 303 -20.15 -19.05 14.54
N SER A 304 -19.26 -18.87 15.51
CA SER A 304 -18.79 -19.94 16.42
C SER A 304 -19.90 -20.62 17.23
N VAL A 305 -21.01 -19.94 17.43
CA VAL A 305 -22.22 -20.50 18.09
C VAL A 305 -22.78 -21.73 17.34
N PHE A 306 -22.57 -21.78 16.00
CA PHE A 306 -23.04 -22.87 15.15
C PHE A 306 -21.99 -23.97 14.93
N ALA A 307 -20.71 -23.69 15.25
CA ALA A 307 -19.59 -24.61 15.09
C ALA A 307 -18.59 -24.41 16.22
N PRO A 308 -18.86 -24.95 17.44
CA PRO A 308 -18.11 -24.63 18.64
C PRO A 308 -16.78 -25.41 18.71
N HIS A 309 -15.90 -25.21 17.75
CA HIS A 309 -14.52 -25.74 17.75
C HIS A 309 -13.53 -24.57 17.64
N PRO A 310 -12.32 -24.70 18.24
CA PRO A 310 -11.28 -23.68 18.12
C PRO A 310 -10.84 -23.49 16.68
N TYR A 311 -10.43 -22.27 16.34
CA TYR A 311 -9.76 -22.00 15.04
C TYR A 311 -8.45 -22.76 14.95
N ARG A 312 -8.24 -23.43 13.83
CA ARG A 312 -7.09 -24.28 13.57
C ARG A 312 -5.94 -23.45 13.01
N VAL A 313 -4.83 -23.44 13.73
CA VAL A 313 -3.59 -22.85 13.23
C VAL A 313 -2.86 -23.91 12.42
N GLN A 314 -2.59 -23.60 11.16
CA GLN A 314 -1.93 -24.50 10.22
C GLN A 314 -0.58 -23.92 9.82
N ASP A 315 0.41 -24.79 9.60
CA ASP A 315 1.69 -24.36 9.05
C ASP A 315 1.57 -24.19 7.53
N LEU A 316 2.08 -23.07 7.02
CA LEU A 316 2.15 -22.76 5.60
C LEU A 316 3.59 -22.97 5.12
N ASP A 317 3.78 -23.84 4.11
CA ASP A 317 5.10 -24.05 3.49
C ASP A 317 5.46 -22.83 2.62
N LEU A 318 6.10 -21.84 3.24
CA LEU A 318 6.58 -20.61 2.58
C LEU A 318 8.10 -20.70 2.39
N ARG A 319 8.56 -20.65 1.13
CA ARG A 319 9.99 -20.76 0.78
C ARG A 319 10.50 -19.50 0.10
N PRO A 320 11.81 -19.22 0.21
CA PRO A 320 12.41 -18.08 -0.51
C PRO A 320 12.09 -18.12 -2.00
N GLY A 321 11.62 -17.00 -2.53
CA GLY A 321 11.17 -16.85 -3.92
C GLY A 321 9.69 -17.13 -4.16
N ASP A 322 8.92 -17.51 -3.13
CA ASP A 322 7.46 -17.63 -3.24
C ASP A 322 6.80 -16.25 -3.28
N ARG A 323 5.74 -16.14 -4.10
CA ARG A 323 4.72 -15.09 -4.01
C ARG A 323 3.43 -15.70 -3.51
N LEU A 324 2.93 -15.22 -2.38
CA LEU A 324 1.63 -15.56 -1.82
C LEU A 324 0.61 -14.48 -2.18
N LEU A 325 -0.54 -14.89 -2.69
CA LEU A 325 -1.70 -14.04 -2.93
C LEU A 325 -2.85 -14.46 -2.01
N MET A 326 -3.23 -13.56 -1.10
CA MET A 326 -4.46 -13.63 -0.31
C MET A 326 -5.46 -12.66 -0.95
N PHE A 327 -6.74 -13.03 -1.07
CA PHE A 327 -7.72 -12.23 -1.79
C PHE A 327 -9.14 -12.52 -1.32
N THR A 328 -10.04 -11.54 -1.46
CA THR A 328 -11.47 -11.67 -1.15
C THR A 328 -12.23 -12.27 -2.31
N ASP A 329 -13.44 -12.73 -2.06
CA ASP A 329 -14.26 -13.44 -3.06
C ASP A 329 -14.69 -12.53 -4.23
N GLY A 330 -14.76 -11.19 -4.04
CA GLY A 330 -14.96 -10.23 -5.12
C GLY A 330 -13.92 -10.31 -6.25
N MET A 331 -12.76 -10.92 -5.98
CA MET A 331 -11.77 -11.24 -7.01
C MET A 331 -12.16 -12.42 -7.92
N VAL A 332 -13.10 -13.28 -7.50
CA VAL A 332 -13.46 -14.52 -8.21
C VAL A 332 -14.96 -14.68 -8.47
N GLU A 333 -15.84 -14.03 -7.68
CA GLU A 333 -17.28 -14.16 -7.81
C GLU A 333 -17.86 -13.35 -8.99
N ARG A 334 -19.00 -13.83 -9.53
CA ARG A 334 -19.89 -13.22 -10.54
C ARG A 334 -19.25 -12.71 -11.84
N HIS A 335 -18.10 -12.07 -11.78
CA HIS A 335 -17.34 -11.61 -12.95
C HIS A 335 -15.99 -12.34 -13.05
N GLY A 336 -15.53 -12.96 -11.97
CA GLY A 336 -14.29 -13.73 -11.89
C GLY A 336 -14.25 -15.00 -12.74
N GLY A 337 -15.38 -15.53 -13.16
CA GLY A 337 -15.40 -16.60 -14.17
C GLY A 337 -14.82 -16.20 -15.52
N LYS A 338 -14.51 -14.90 -15.72
CA LYS A 338 -13.80 -14.36 -16.89
C LYS A 338 -12.31 -14.09 -16.62
N VAL A 339 -11.89 -14.06 -15.34
CA VAL A 339 -10.51 -13.75 -14.94
C VAL A 339 -9.88 -14.99 -14.31
N ASP A 340 -8.88 -15.54 -14.96
CA ASP A 340 -8.03 -16.59 -14.38
C ASP A 340 -6.92 -15.95 -13.54
N LEU A 341 -7.17 -15.83 -12.23
CA LEU A 341 -6.22 -15.24 -11.29
C LEU A 341 -4.88 -15.97 -11.28
N ALA A 342 -4.86 -17.29 -11.49
CA ALA A 342 -3.61 -18.06 -11.51
C ALA A 342 -2.75 -17.68 -12.74
N THR A 343 -3.38 -17.59 -13.91
CA THR A 343 -2.70 -17.12 -15.12
C THR A 343 -2.25 -15.68 -14.99
N LEU A 344 -3.09 -14.82 -14.42
CA LEU A 344 -2.75 -13.41 -14.24
C LEU A 344 -1.60 -13.24 -13.24
N LEU A 345 -1.60 -14.00 -12.15
CA LEU A 345 -0.50 -14.00 -11.18
C LEU A 345 0.83 -14.42 -11.83
N LYS A 346 0.81 -15.41 -12.75
CA LYS A 346 2.00 -15.80 -13.54
C LYS A 346 2.52 -14.65 -14.40
N HIS A 347 1.64 -13.89 -15.04
CA HIS A 347 2.02 -12.75 -15.87
C HIS A 347 2.64 -11.60 -15.08
N THR A 348 2.36 -11.52 -13.76
CA THR A 348 2.89 -10.50 -12.87
C THR A 348 4.16 -10.93 -12.13
N ARG A 349 4.75 -12.09 -12.45
CA ARG A 349 5.88 -12.69 -11.72
C ARG A 349 7.09 -11.76 -11.56
N ASP A 350 7.40 -10.98 -12.62
CA ASP A 350 8.56 -10.10 -12.68
C ASP A 350 8.24 -8.66 -12.22
N LEU A 351 7.02 -8.44 -11.72
CA LEU A 351 6.58 -7.17 -11.20
C LEU A 351 6.73 -7.11 -9.69
N HIS A 352 7.00 -5.92 -9.17
CA HIS A 352 6.92 -5.67 -7.74
C HIS A 352 5.51 -6.04 -7.20
N PRO A 353 5.36 -6.56 -5.97
CA PRO A 353 4.04 -6.90 -5.39
C PRO A 353 2.99 -5.81 -5.50
N ARG A 354 3.38 -4.54 -5.39
CA ARG A 354 2.48 -3.39 -5.61
C ARG A 354 1.85 -3.40 -7.00
N GLU A 355 2.67 -3.59 -8.04
CA GLU A 355 2.16 -3.62 -9.41
C GLU A 355 1.39 -4.90 -9.69
N ALA A 356 1.80 -6.01 -9.10
CA ALA A 356 1.06 -7.26 -9.21
C ALA A 356 -0.34 -7.12 -8.60
N ALA A 357 -0.45 -6.60 -7.37
CA ALA A 357 -1.73 -6.39 -6.70
C ALA A 357 -2.65 -5.43 -7.49
N LEU A 358 -2.09 -4.29 -7.96
CA LEU A 358 -2.83 -3.34 -8.79
C LEU A 358 -3.27 -3.92 -10.13
N ALA A 359 -2.44 -4.73 -10.78
CA ALA A 359 -2.78 -5.38 -12.04
C ALA A 359 -3.94 -6.38 -11.85
N LEU A 360 -3.87 -7.18 -10.76
CA LEU A 360 -4.89 -8.16 -10.42
C LEU A 360 -6.25 -7.49 -10.16
N THR A 361 -6.31 -6.49 -9.30
CA THR A 361 -7.57 -5.80 -8.98
C THR A 361 -8.11 -4.99 -10.16
N SER A 362 -7.23 -4.40 -10.97
CA SER A 362 -7.64 -3.65 -12.17
C SER A 362 -8.22 -4.56 -13.25
N GLU A 363 -7.63 -5.74 -13.48
CA GLU A 363 -8.14 -6.70 -14.47
C GLU A 363 -9.52 -7.21 -14.08
N VAL A 364 -9.75 -7.50 -12.78
CA VAL A 364 -11.07 -7.90 -12.28
C VAL A 364 -12.10 -6.79 -12.53
N ARG A 365 -11.78 -5.54 -12.20
CA ARG A 365 -12.66 -4.40 -12.46
C ARG A 365 -12.94 -4.23 -13.96
N ASP A 366 -11.92 -4.34 -14.81
CA ASP A 366 -12.06 -4.13 -16.25
C ASP A 366 -12.89 -5.27 -16.88
N ALA A 367 -12.72 -6.52 -16.41
CA ALA A 367 -13.56 -7.65 -16.79
C ALA A 367 -15.03 -7.49 -16.37
N ALA A 368 -15.27 -6.76 -15.27
CA ALA A 368 -16.60 -6.38 -14.79
C ALA A 368 -17.19 -5.16 -15.54
N GLY A 369 -16.51 -4.65 -16.58
CA GLY A 369 -16.96 -3.47 -17.32
C GLY A 369 -16.80 -2.16 -16.56
N GLY A 370 -15.88 -2.11 -15.58
CA GLY A 370 -15.57 -0.94 -14.77
C GLY A 370 -16.42 -0.76 -13.52
N ARG A 371 -17.38 -1.66 -13.28
CA ARG A 371 -18.30 -1.62 -12.13
C ARG A 371 -18.24 -2.95 -11.40
N LEU A 372 -17.76 -2.94 -10.18
CA LEU A 372 -17.76 -4.11 -9.30
C LEU A 372 -19.06 -4.17 -8.50
N GLU A 373 -19.59 -5.38 -8.34
CA GLU A 373 -20.73 -5.64 -7.45
C GLU A 373 -20.27 -5.82 -6.01
N ASP A 374 -19.04 -6.28 -5.81
CA ASP A 374 -18.39 -6.46 -4.53
C ASP A 374 -16.98 -5.86 -4.55
N ASP A 375 -16.42 -5.52 -3.38
CA ASP A 375 -15.05 -5.03 -3.28
C ASP A 375 -14.07 -6.11 -3.74
N ALA A 376 -13.04 -5.73 -4.49
CA ALA A 376 -12.02 -6.65 -4.93
C ALA A 376 -10.69 -6.33 -4.23
N THR A 377 -10.30 -7.20 -3.30
CA THR A 377 -9.10 -7.02 -2.48
C THR A 377 -8.06 -8.08 -2.79
N ALA A 378 -6.82 -7.64 -2.96
CA ALA A 378 -5.66 -8.50 -3.19
C ALA A 378 -4.49 -8.08 -2.30
N MET A 379 -3.88 -9.05 -1.61
CA MET A 379 -2.67 -8.87 -0.81
C MET A 379 -1.58 -9.79 -1.36
N CYS A 380 -0.53 -9.20 -1.92
CA CYS A 380 0.65 -9.91 -2.44
C CYS A 380 1.80 -9.84 -1.46
N LEU A 381 2.37 -11.00 -1.12
CA LEU A 381 3.57 -11.14 -0.28
C LEU A 381 4.64 -11.91 -1.05
N ASP A 382 5.76 -11.26 -1.37
CA ASP A 382 6.98 -11.90 -1.85
C ASP A 382 7.85 -12.26 -0.65
N TRP A 383 8.14 -13.53 -0.49
CA TRP A 383 9.01 -14.02 0.57
C TRP A 383 10.43 -14.22 0.07
N HIS A 384 11.38 -13.44 0.59
CA HIS A 384 12.80 -13.51 0.21
C HIS A 384 13.60 -14.49 1.08
N GLY A 385 13.03 -14.90 2.21
CA GLY A 385 13.64 -15.84 3.15
C GLY A 385 14.14 -15.18 4.44
N PRO A 386 14.51 -16.02 5.43
CA PRO A 386 15.02 -15.57 6.71
C PRO A 386 16.47 -15.07 6.55
N HIS A 387 16.65 -13.79 6.30
CA HIS A 387 17.96 -13.16 6.15
C HIS A 387 18.31 -12.35 7.41
N GLU A 388 19.58 -12.44 7.83
CA GLU A 388 20.16 -11.59 8.87
C GLU A 388 20.69 -10.26 8.29
N THR A 389 20.85 -10.17 6.98
CA THR A 389 21.45 -9.02 6.30
C THR A 389 20.52 -7.82 6.24
N GLN A 390 21.09 -6.65 6.47
CA GLN A 390 20.37 -5.39 6.35
C GLN A 390 19.86 -5.17 4.92
N ARG A 391 18.68 -4.58 4.82
CA ARG A 391 18.10 -4.07 3.59
C ARG A 391 19.04 -3.04 2.95
N HIS A 392 19.28 -3.15 1.65
CA HIS A 392 19.96 -2.09 0.89
C HIS A 392 18.94 -1.02 0.49
N VAL A 393 18.96 0.09 1.22
CA VAL A 393 18.05 1.20 0.99
C VAL A 393 18.82 2.40 0.52
N SER A 394 18.54 2.84 -0.70
CA SER A 394 18.83 4.19 -1.15
C SER A 394 17.47 4.90 -1.31
N SER A 395 17.30 6.05 -0.69
CA SER A 395 16.09 6.88 -0.89
C SER A 395 14.75 6.22 -0.49
N GLY A 396 14.76 5.32 0.51
CA GLY A 396 13.52 4.77 1.10
C GLY A 396 13.04 3.44 0.54
N ALA A 397 13.56 2.96 -0.60
CA ALA A 397 13.22 1.66 -1.20
C ALA A 397 14.46 0.86 -1.57
N ASP A 398 14.32 -0.47 -1.62
CA ASP A 398 15.31 -1.35 -2.24
C ASP A 398 15.03 -1.47 -3.75
N THR A 399 15.77 -0.72 -4.56
CA THR A 399 15.56 -0.68 -6.02
C THR A 399 15.80 -2.02 -6.72
N ARG A 400 16.42 -3.01 -6.06
CA ARG A 400 16.58 -4.37 -6.61
C ARG A 400 15.28 -5.16 -6.54
N GLN A 401 14.38 -4.79 -5.63
CA GLN A 401 13.04 -5.39 -5.49
C GLN A 401 11.99 -4.64 -6.33
N ALA A 402 12.33 -3.48 -6.87
CA ALA A 402 11.45 -2.73 -7.75
C ALA A 402 11.30 -3.41 -9.12
N SER A 403 10.24 -3.07 -9.85
CA SER A 403 10.05 -3.59 -11.20
C SER A 403 11.13 -3.10 -12.16
N ALA A 404 11.49 -3.92 -13.12
CA ALA A 404 12.43 -3.54 -14.18
C ALA A 404 11.88 -2.38 -15.03
N VAL A 405 12.78 -1.57 -15.54
CA VAL A 405 12.44 -0.54 -16.53
C VAL A 405 11.85 -1.23 -17.76
N ARG A 406 10.67 -0.81 -18.19
CA ARG A 406 10.10 -1.31 -19.45
C ARG A 406 10.95 -0.76 -20.61
N GLU A 407 11.48 -1.66 -21.45
CA GLU A 407 12.05 -1.20 -22.72
C GLU A 407 10.99 -0.41 -23.47
N LYS A 408 11.31 0.84 -23.87
CA LYS A 408 10.43 1.64 -24.71
C LYS A 408 10.24 0.84 -26.00
N ARG A 409 9.05 0.30 -26.24
CA ARG A 409 8.71 -0.20 -27.58
C ARG A 409 8.89 0.99 -28.49
N GLN A 410 9.89 0.91 -29.37
CA GLN A 410 10.01 1.88 -30.48
C GLN A 410 8.70 1.81 -31.28
N PRO A 411 8.15 2.96 -31.67
CA PRO A 411 6.90 3.08 -32.42
C PRO A 411 6.96 2.36 -33.75
#